data_d113a1748a6d0f18798374c636fc4356
#
_entry.id   d113a1748a6d0f18798374c636fc4356
#
_cell.length_a   1.000
_cell.length_b   1.000
_cell.length_c   1.000
_cell.angle_alpha   90.00
_cell.angle_beta   90.00
_cell.angle_gamma   90.00
#
_symmetry.space_group_name_H-M   'P 1'
#
loop_
_entity.id
_entity.type
_entity.pdbx_description
1 polymer ?
#
loop_
_entity_poly.entity_id
_entity_poly.type
_entity_poly.pdbx_seq_one_letter_code
_entity_poly.pdbx_strand_id
1 'polypeptide(L)'
;MLLAIDSGNTQTVIGLFNGAELADHWRIATDVERTEDEYALMIQQFLGFHGFSFDAQVTGVAVASGVPRVTAALRLMTQRYFGLS
;
A
#
# COMPACT_ATOMS: atom_id res chain seq x y z
N MET A 1 -9.04 -8.98 -1.84
CA MET A 1 -8.64 -8.33 -0.58
C MET A 1 -8.43 -6.83 -0.80
N LEU A 2 -8.62 -6.05 0.25
CA LEU A 2 -8.40 -4.61 0.23
C LEU A 2 -7.05 -4.28 0.84
N LEU A 3 -6.25 -3.49 0.13
CA LEU A 3 -5.02 -2.92 0.65
C LEU A 3 -5.34 -1.52 1.17
N ALA A 4 -5.13 -1.28 2.45
CA ALA A 4 -5.40 0.01 3.08
C ALA A 4 -4.09 0.62 3.58
N ILE A 5 -3.81 1.86 3.19
CA ILE A 5 -2.57 2.53 3.52
C ILE A 5 -2.90 3.82 4.26
N ASP A 6 -2.38 3.96 5.48
CA ASP A 6 -2.55 5.14 6.31
C ASP A 6 -1.19 5.77 6.57
N SER A 7 -0.96 6.95 6.00
CA SER A 7 0.34 7.63 6.09
C SER A 7 0.26 8.90 6.92
N GLY A 8 0.92 8.87 8.05
CA GLY A 8 1.18 10.05 8.88
C GLY A 8 2.55 10.66 8.56
N ASN A 9 2.93 11.70 9.30
CA ASN A 9 4.19 12.42 9.05
C ASN A 9 5.45 11.57 9.29
N THR A 10 5.40 10.63 10.23
CA THR A 10 6.56 9.83 10.62
C THR A 10 6.42 8.36 10.28
N GLN A 11 5.19 7.86 10.18
CA GLN A 11 4.91 6.43 10.06
C GLN A 11 3.80 6.18 9.06
N THR A 12 3.99 5.15 8.24
CA THR A 12 3.00 4.68 7.27
C THR A 12 2.63 3.24 7.61
N VAL A 13 1.35 2.98 7.77
CA VAL A 13 0.80 1.64 8.06
C VAL A 13 0.14 1.09 6.83
N ILE A 14 0.49 -0.15 6.49
CA ILE A 14 -0.07 -0.87 5.35
C ILE A 14 -0.84 -2.06 5.90
N GLY A 15 -2.16 -2.08 5.68
CA GLY A 15 -3.05 -3.15 6.14
C GLY A 15 -3.61 -3.93 4.97
N LEU A 16 -3.79 -5.24 5.18
CA LEU A 16 -4.41 -6.12 4.21
C LEU A 16 -5.67 -6.71 4.83
N PHE A 17 -6.82 -6.39 4.24
CA PHE A 17 -8.12 -6.83 4.74
C PHE A 17 -8.74 -7.90 3.84
N ASN A 18 -9.25 -8.94 4.46
CA ASN A 18 -10.09 -9.93 3.83
C ASN A 18 -11.52 -9.71 4.32
N GLY A 19 -12.32 -8.99 3.53
CA GLY A 19 -13.60 -8.49 4.01
C GLY A 19 -13.39 -7.51 5.18
N ALA A 20 -14.07 -7.73 6.30
CA ALA A 20 -13.92 -6.92 7.50
C ALA A 20 -12.74 -7.34 8.38
N GLU A 21 -12.06 -8.44 8.05
CA GLU A 21 -11.00 -9.02 8.87
C GLU A 21 -9.64 -8.53 8.42
N LEU A 22 -8.84 -8.02 9.37
CA LEU A 22 -7.45 -7.63 9.11
C LEU A 22 -6.58 -8.89 9.05
N ALA A 23 -6.12 -9.23 7.85
CA ALA A 23 -5.26 -10.40 7.64
C ALA A 23 -3.85 -10.18 8.14
N ASP A 24 -3.28 -8.99 7.86
CA ASP A 24 -1.97 -8.58 8.37
C ASP A 24 -1.79 -7.08 8.21
N HIS A 25 -0.77 -6.53 8.87
CA HIS A 25 -0.40 -5.13 8.69
C HIS A 25 1.10 -4.96 8.93
N TRP A 26 1.66 -3.95 8.29
CA TRP A 26 3.09 -3.64 8.36
C TRP A 26 3.28 -2.14 8.51
N ARG A 27 4.40 -1.75 9.07
CA ARG A 27 4.76 -0.34 9.23
C ARG A 27 6.07 -0.05 8.54
N ILE A 28 6.12 1.11 7.91
CA ILE A 28 7.35 1.65 7.34
C ILE A 28 7.51 3.10 7.80
N ALA A 29 8.72 3.60 7.77
CA ALA A 29 8.96 5.02 8.00
C ALA A 29 8.36 5.82 6.85
N THR A 30 7.72 6.96 7.16
CA THR A 30 7.26 7.87 6.14
C THR A 30 8.46 8.63 5.56
N ASP A 31 8.61 8.54 4.25
CA ASP A 31 9.69 9.20 3.51
C ASP A 31 9.10 9.85 2.26
N VAL A 32 9.11 11.18 2.22
CA VAL A 32 8.54 11.93 1.10
C VAL A 32 9.32 11.78 -0.21
N GLU A 33 10.51 11.25 -0.15
CA GLU A 33 11.34 10.97 -1.33
C GLU A 33 11.06 9.58 -1.93
N ARG A 34 10.26 8.76 -1.27
CA ARG A 34 9.98 7.40 -1.74
C ARG A 34 9.12 7.44 -2.99
N THR A 35 9.55 6.67 -4.00
CA THR A 35 8.88 6.62 -5.30
C THR A 35 7.75 5.59 -5.31
N GLU A 36 6.88 5.69 -6.32
CA GLU A 36 5.83 4.69 -6.56
C GLU A 36 6.40 3.28 -6.75
N ASP A 37 7.55 3.17 -7.36
CA ASP A 37 8.21 1.87 -7.59
C ASP A 37 8.69 1.25 -6.28
N GLU A 38 9.23 2.07 -5.38
CA GLU A 38 9.66 1.60 -4.06
C GLU A 38 8.48 1.12 -3.22
N TYR A 39 7.35 1.85 -3.24
CA TYR A 39 6.14 1.39 -2.56
C TYR A 39 5.64 0.07 -3.12
N ALA A 40 5.61 -0.07 -4.45
CA ALA A 40 5.16 -1.29 -5.09
C ALA A 40 6.03 -2.49 -4.69
N LEU A 41 7.34 -2.30 -4.69
CA LEU A 41 8.28 -3.35 -4.33
C LEU A 41 8.11 -3.80 -2.88
N MET A 42 7.98 -2.85 -1.94
CA MET A 42 7.78 -3.17 -0.53
C MET A 42 6.46 -3.91 -0.29
N ILE A 43 5.39 -3.44 -0.92
CA ILE A 43 4.07 -4.06 -0.77
C ILE A 43 4.08 -5.47 -1.36
N GLN A 44 4.72 -5.65 -2.51
CA GLN A 44 4.88 -6.98 -3.11
C GLN A 44 5.60 -7.94 -2.16
N GLN A 45 6.66 -7.46 -1.50
CA GLN A 45 7.41 -8.27 -0.54
C GLN A 45 6.58 -8.60 0.70
N PHE A 46 5.80 -7.63 1.21
CA PHE A 46 4.90 -7.88 2.33
C PHE A 46 3.85 -8.93 2.00
N LEU A 47 3.20 -8.82 0.84
CA LEU A 47 2.24 -9.81 0.37
C LEU A 47 2.90 -11.18 0.20
N GLY A 48 4.15 -11.20 -0.23
CA GLY A 48 4.93 -12.42 -0.41
C GLY A 48 5.12 -13.22 0.87
N PHE A 49 5.07 -12.59 2.05
CA PHE A 49 5.11 -13.32 3.33
C PHE A 49 3.94 -14.29 3.49
N HIS A 50 2.84 -14.04 2.81
CA HIS A 50 1.66 -14.92 2.80
C HIS A 50 1.52 -15.75 1.52
N GLY A 51 2.50 -15.65 0.62
CA GLY A 51 2.38 -16.26 -0.70
C GLY A 51 1.39 -15.55 -1.61
N PHE A 52 1.03 -14.31 -1.31
CA PHE A 52 0.09 -13.50 -2.09
C PHE A 52 0.82 -12.70 -3.16
N SER A 53 0.07 -12.30 -4.20
CA SER A 53 0.56 -11.42 -5.24
C SER A 53 -0.43 -10.27 -5.45
N PHE A 54 0.02 -9.20 -6.08
CA PHE A 54 -0.85 -8.07 -6.44
C PHE A 54 -2.04 -8.52 -7.28
N ASP A 55 -1.75 -9.28 -8.35
CA ASP A 55 -2.75 -9.61 -9.37
C ASP A 55 -3.85 -10.53 -8.83
N ALA A 56 -3.47 -11.45 -7.95
CA ALA A 56 -4.40 -12.48 -7.50
C ALA A 56 -5.24 -12.04 -6.30
N GLN A 57 -4.65 -11.31 -5.35
CA GLN A 57 -5.31 -11.06 -4.06
C GLN A 57 -5.85 -9.64 -3.89
N VAL A 58 -5.19 -8.63 -4.47
CA VAL A 58 -5.59 -7.23 -4.22
C VAL A 58 -6.60 -6.78 -5.28
N THR A 59 -7.81 -6.46 -4.83
CA THR A 59 -8.90 -5.99 -5.69
C THR A 59 -9.27 -4.52 -5.47
N GLY A 60 -8.72 -3.90 -4.44
CA GLY A 60 -8.95 -2.50 -4.14
C GLY A 60 -7.83 -1.93 -3.28
N VAL A 61 -7.63 -0.62 -3.39
CA VAL A 61 -6.64 0.12 -2.61
C VAL A 61 -7.32 1.36 -2.03
N ALA A 62 -7.22 1.54 -0.72
CA ALA A 62 -7.69 2.73 -0.03
C ALA A 62 -6.51 3.43 0.63
N VAL A 63 -6.42 4.74 0.46
CA VAL A 63 -5.32 5.54 1.00
C VAL A 63 -5.87 6.67 1.85
N ALA A 64 -5.38 6.79 3.08
CA ALA A 64 -5.58 7.94 3.95
C ALA A 64 -4.20 8.55 4.22
N SER A 65 -3.99 9.80 3.81
CA SER A 65 -2.70 10.45 3.96
C SER A 65 -2.87 11.95 4.13
N GLY A 66 -2.21 12.51 5.15
CA GLY A 66 -2.07 13.95 5.33
C GLY A 66 -0.81 14.53 4.69
N VAL A 67 -0.05 13.73 3.92
CA VAL A 67 1.22 14.12 3.31
C VAL A 67 1.07 14.12 1.79
N PRO A 68 0.94 15.28 1.14
CA PRO A 68 0.61 15.35 -0.31
C PRO A 68 1.57 14.59 -1.22
N ARG A 69 2.86 14.62 -0.95
CA ARG A 69 3.85 13.90 -1.77
C ARG A 69 3.69 12.38 -1.65
N VAL A 70 3.37 11.91 -0.48
CA VAL A 70 3.09 10.49 -0.25
C VAL A 70 1.81 10.08 -0.96
N THR A 71 0.75 10.90 -0.86
CA THR A 71 -0.51 10.66 -1.55
C THR A 71 -0.31 10.54 -3.06
N ALA A 72 0.49 11.43 -3.64
CA ALA A 72 0.79 11.43 -5.07
C ALA A 72 1.51 10.14 -5.50
N ALA A 73 2.53 9.73 -4.74
CA ALA A 73 3.29 8.52 -5.04
C ALA A 73 2.42 7.25 -4.91
N LEU A 74 1.58 7.19 -3.90
CA LEU A 74 0.67 6.05 -3.71
C LEU A 74 -0.39 5.97 -4.79
N ARG A 75 -0.89 7.12 -5.26
CA ARG A 75 -1.83 7.16 -6.39
C ARG A 75 -1.18 6.63 -7.67
N LEU A 76 0.03 7.07 -7.98
CA LEU A 76 0.77 6.59 -9.14
C LEU A 76 1.05 5.08 -9.04
N MET A 77 1.44 4.61 -7.86
CA MET A 77 1.63 3.19 -7.61
C MET A 77 0.36 2.39 -7.90
N THR A 78 -0.77 2.86 -7.38
CA THR A 78 -2.07 2.19 -7.57
C THR A 78 -2.44 2.09 -9.04
N GLN A 79 -2.26 3.17 -9.78
CA GLN A 79 -2.55 3.20 -11.21
C GLN A 79 -1.62 2.28 -12.00
N ARG A 80 -0.32 2.34 -11.71
CA ARG A 80 0.68 1.64 -12.51
C ARG A 80 0.72 0.14 -12.24
N TYR A 81 0.63 -0.27 -10.98
CA TYR A 81 0.86 -1.66 -10.58
C TYR A 81 -0.41 -2.43 -10.32
N PHE A 82 -1.51 -1.77 -9.95
CA PHE A 82 -2.79 -2.42 -9.70
C PHE A 82 -3.81 -2.18 -10.81
N GLY A 83 -3.55 -1.22 -11.70
CA GLY A 83 -4.50 -0.84 -12.72
C GLY A 83 -5.79 -0.21 -12.19
N LEU A 84 -5.75 0.32 -10.97
CA LEU A 84 -6.87 0.98 -10.30
C LEU A 84 -6.72 2.49 -10.36
N SER A 85 -7.81 3.19 -10.28
CA SER A 85 -7.82 4.67 -10.33
C SER A 85 -8.30 5.30 -9.03
#